data_ee28a4648bf1d589c182fa92f32d4ad9
#
_entry.id   ee28a4648bf1d589c182fa92f32d4ad9
#
_cell.length_a   1.000
_cell.length_b   1.000
_cell.length_c   1.000
_cell.angle_alpha   90.00
_cell.angle_beta   90.00
_cell.angle_gamma   90.00
#
_symmetry.space_group_name_H-M   'P 1'
#
loop_
_entity.id
_entity.type
_entity.pdbx_description
1 polymer ?
#
loop_
_entity_poly.entity_id
_entity_poly.type
_entity_poly.pdbx_seq_one_letter_code
_entity_poly.pdbx_strand_id
1 'polypeptide(L)'
;MHPETRLRHASSFGAAATAYAEHRPDYASAAVRWALEAAAGPRVLDLGAGTGKLTGTLVALGADVTAVEPDPAMLTELRRALPGVDARPGSAEAIPLPDASVDAVLAGNALHWFDMAVAGPEIARVLRPGGVVAGLWNVVDDRVGWVAGLERIGGTAAIGPRDTFSGWRAATADLATRFGAPEQAEFPHGQVRTADTLVATIATRAGVLVMPEPERAATLGRIRAFLASTPETAGGEFVLPMLTGVLRVKRLDKSAT
;
A
#
# COMPACT_ATOMS: atom_id res chain seq x y z
N MET A 1 2.80 16.26 -5.29
CA MET A 1 2.35 16.75 -3.94
C MET A 1 3.52 17.50 -3.29
N HIS A 2 3.25 18.65 -2.65
CA HIS A 2 4.31 19.45 -1.99
C HIS A 2 4.97 18.65 -0.85
N PRO A 3 6.31 18.74 -0.63
CA PRO A 3 7.01 17.94 0.39
C PRO A 3 6.43 18.06 1.81
N GLU A 4 6.05 19.24 2.24
CA GLU A 4 5.43 19.47 3.57
C GLU A 4 4.06 18.79 3.71
N THR A 5 3.25 18.77 2.64
CA THR A 5 1.96 18.08 2.64
C THR A 5 2.17 16.57 2.71
N ARG A 6 3.18 16.04 2.01
CA ARG A 6 3.58 14.63 2.05
C ARG A 6 3.97 14.21 3.47
N LEU A 7 4.82 14.97 4.14
CA LEU A 7 5.24 14.71 5.52
C LEU A 7 4.07 14.77 6.52
N ARG A 8 3.17 15.77 6.40
CA ARG A 8 1.97 15.85 7.24
C ARG A 8 1.06 14.63 7.08
N HIS A 9 0.84 14.17 5.86
CA HIS A 9 0.03 12.97 5.63
C HIS A 9 0.70 11.72 6.17
N ALA A 10 2.01 11.54 5.93
CA ALA A 10 2.77 10.41 6.46
C ALA A 10 2.73 10.35 8.01
N SER A 11 2.91 11.51 8.68
CA SER A 11 2.87 11.57 10.16
C SER A 11 1.46 11.40 10.76
N SER A 12 0.39 11.54 9.98
CA SER A 12 -0.99 11.38 10.48
C SER A 12 -1.36 9.92 10.76
N PHE A 13 -0.65 8.97 10.17
CA PHE A 13 -0.97 7.55 10.30
C PHE A 13 -0.62 6.98 11.68
N GLY A 14 0.45 7.43 12.32
CA GLY A 14 0.85 6.95 13.63
C GLY A 14 -0.22 7.14 14.71
N ALA A 15 -0.93 8.28 14.70
CA ALA A 15 -2.03 8.55 15.62
C ALA A 15 -3.25 7.63 15.41
N ALA A 16 -3.36 6.99 14.24
CA ALA A 16 -4.45 6.08 13.87
C ALA A 16 -3.97 4.62 13.66
N ALA A 17 -2.75 4.27 14.11
CA ALA A 17 -2.10 3.00 13.80
C ALA A 17 -2.97 1.77 14.15
N THR A 18 -3.60 1.75 15.33
CA THR A 18 -4.46 0.65 15.76
C THR A 18 -5.71 0.53 14.87
N ALA A 19 -6.40 1.63 14.60
CA ALA A 19 -7.56 1.64 13.70
C ALA A 19 -7.15 1.28 12.27
N TYR A 20 -5.97 1.71 11.85
CA TYR A 20 -5.38 1.34 10.55
C TYR A 20 -5.13 -0.17 10.47
N ALA A 21 -4.51 -0.76 11.50
CA ALA A 21 -4.25 -2.21 11.57
C ALA A 21 -5.55 -3.03 11.50
N GLU A 22 -6.60 -2.58 12.21
CA GLU A 22 -7.88 -3.29 12.28
C GLU A 22 -8.69 -3.19 10.98
N HIS A 23 -8.73 -2.00 10.37
CA HIS A 23 -9.70 -1.72 9.32
C HIS A 23 -9.15 -1.74 7.90
N ARG A 24 -7.82 -1.59 7.70
CA ARG A 24 -7.26 -1.58 6.34
C ARG A 24 -7.30 -2.95 5.69
N PRO A 25 -7.55 -2.99 4.37
CA PRO A 25 -7.61 -4.23 3.60
C PRO A 25 -6.26 -4.91 3.47
N ASP A 26 -6.31 -6.25 3.45
CA ASP A 26 -5.18 -7.07 3.03
C ASP A 26 -5.01 -7.02 1.50
N TYR A 27 -3.87 -7.47 1.00
CA TYR A 27 -3.58 -7.50 -0.43
C TYR A 27 -4.07 -8.82 -1.06
N ALA A 28 -4.50 -8.75 -2.33
CA ALA A 28 -4.83 -9.95 -3.09
C ALA A 28 -3.60 -10.88 -3.16
N SER A 29 -3.71 -12.11 -2.68
CA SER A 29 -2.60 -13.06 -2.73
C SER A 29 -2.11 -13.32 -4.16
N ALA A 30 -3.01 -13.28 -5.16
CA ALA A 30 -2.65 -13.39 -6.58
C ALA A 30 -1.75 -12.22 -7.04
N ALA A 31 -2.02 -11.01 -6.55
CA ALA A 31 -1.20 -9.83 -6.85
C ALA A 31 0.21 -9.96 -6.27
N VAL A 32 0.32 -10.40 -5.02
CA VAL A 32 1.61 -10.61 -4.36
C VAL A 32 2.41 -11.73 -5.02
N ARG A 33 1.76 -12.86 -5.37
CA ARG A 33 2.42 -13.93 -6.15
C ARG A 33 2.97 -13.39 -7.46
N TRP A 34 2.16 -12.69 -8.23
CA TRP A 34 2.60 -12.11 -9.51
C TRP A 34 3.78 -11.16 -9.32
N ALA A 35 3.77 -10.32 -8.28
CA ALA A 35 4.89 -9.43 -7.97
C ALA A 35 6.20 -10.22 -7.72
N LEU A 36 6.10 -11.39 -7.07
CA LEU A 36 7.24 -12.23 -6.70
C LEU A 36 7.70 -13.21 -7.79
N GLU A 37 6.88 -13.49 -8.81
CA GLU A 37 7.24 -14.44 -9.90
C GLU A 37 8.57 -14.11 -10.59
N ALA A 38 8.93 -12.83 -10.63
CA ALA A 38 10.17 -12.37 -11.23
C ALA A 38 11.36 -12.37 -10.25
N ALA A 39 11.15 -12.64 -8.95
CA ALA A 39 12.20 -12.70 -7.95
C ALA A 39 12.97 -14.03 -8.03
N ALA A 40 14.29 -13.96 -7.86
CA ALA A 40 15.15 -15.14 -7.96
C ALA A 40 15.22 -15.98 -6.65
N GLY A 41 14.64 -15.49 -5.56
CA GLY A 41 14.69 -16.16 -4.25
C GLY A 41 13.63 -15.64 -3.28
N PRO A 42 13.56 -16.20 -2.06
CA PRO A 42 12.48 -15.97 -1.12
C PRO A 42 12.65 -14.72 -0.24
N ARG A 43 13.82 -14.06 -0.24
CA ARG A 43 14.10 -12.94 0.67
C ARG A 43 13.47 -11.66 0.16
N VAL A 44 12.48 -11.18 0.89
CA VAL A 44 11.65 -10.04 0.51
C VAL A 44 11.76 -8.93 1.56
N LEU A 45 12.02 -7.72 1.10
CA LEU A 45 11.85 -6.52 1.89
C LEU A 45 10.45 -5.95 1.66
N ASP A 46 9.66 -5.82 2.71
CA ASP A 46 8.46 -4.98 2.73
C ASP A 46 8.87 -3.58 3.21
N LEU A 47 8.88 -2.61 2.28
CA LEU A 47 9.39 -1.26 2.50
C LEU A 47 8.24 -0.25 2.69
N GLY A 48 8.22 0.44 3.84
CA GLY A 48 7.08 1.21 4.29
C GLY A 48 5.94 0.27 4.71
N ALA A 49 6.29 -0.73 5.54
CA ALA A 49 5.42 -1.87 5.86
C ALA A 49 4.16 -1.49 6.67
N GLY A 50 4.13 -0.30 7.26
CA GLY A 50 3.01 0.17 8.07
C GLY A 50 2.72 -0.80 9.23
N THR A 51 1.47 -1.18 9.37
CA THR A 51 1.01 -2.15 10.37
C THR A 51 1.16 -3.61 9.93
N GLY A 52 1.84 -3.89 8.80
CA GLY A 52 2.15 -5.24 8.34
C GLY A 52 1.10 -5.91 7.45
N LYS A 53 0.21 -5.16 6.80
CA LYS A 53 -0.82 -5.75 5.92
C LYS A 53 -0.24 -6.51 4.74
N LEU A 54 0.77 -5.95 4.05
CA LEU A 54 1.49 -6.65 2.99
C LEU A 54 2.42 -7.71 3.56
N THR A 55 3.12 -7.41 4.65
CA THR A 55 3.98 -8.34 5.37
C THR A 55 3.25 -9.64 5.69
N GLY A 56 2.04 -9.57 6.26
CA GLY A 56 1.23 -10.74 6.58
C GLY A 56 0.89 -11.60 5.36
N THR A 57 0.56 -10.96 4.23
CA THR A 57 0.30 -11.68 2.96
C THR A 57 1.57 -12.35 2.44
N LEU A 58 2.73 -11.68 2.53
CA LEU A 58 4.04 -12.25 2.14
C LEU A 58 4.42 -13.47 2.97
N VAL A 59 4.27 -13.38 4.29
CA VAL A 59 4.54 -14.51 5.22
C VAL A 59 3.61 -15.68 4.92
N ALA A 60 2.31 -15.44 4.70
CA ALA A 60 1.35 -16.48 4.37
C ALA A 60 1.66 -17.16 3.02
N LEU A 61 2.40 -16.52 2.14
CA LEU A 61 2.89 -17.07 0.86
C LEU A 61 4.26 -17.75 0.99
N GLY A 62 4.84 -17.81 2.19
CA GLY A 62 6.11 -18.50 2.46
C GLY A 62 7.35 -17.68 2.14
N ALA A 63 7.26 -16.36 2.00
CA ALA A 63 8.41 -15.50 1.81
C ALA A 63 9.20 -15.32 3.13
N ASP A 64 10.51 -15.18 3.02
CA ASP A 64 11.41 -14.76 4.10
C ASP A 64 11.42 -13.23 4.14
N VAL A 65 10.65 -12.64 5.08
CA VAL A 65 10.32 -11.23 5.07
C VAL A 65 11.10 -10.45 6.12
N THR A 66 11.80 -9.41 5.67
CA THR A 66 12.21 -8.29 6.52
C THR A 66 11.26 -7.12 6.24
N ALA A 67 10.71 -6.50 7.29
CA ALA A 67 9.83 -5.34 7.18
C ALA A 67 10.57 -4.08 7.67
N VAL A 68 10.45 -2.97 6.94
CA VAL A 68 11.05 -1.68 7.31
C VAL A 68 9.95 -0.61 7.35
N GLU A 69 9.84 0.09 8.49
CA GLU A 69 8.82 1.11 8.73
C GLU A 69 9.39 2.27 9.55
N PRO A 70 9.24 3.53 9.10
CA PRO A 70 9.73 4.69 9.83
C PRO A 70 8.88 5.12 11.03
N ASP A 71 7.55 4.87 11.01
CA ASP A 71 6.66 5.30 12.09
C ASP A 71 6.69 4.30 13.25
N PRO A 72 7.08 4.73 14.48
CA PRO A 72 7.20 3.82 15.63
C PRO A 72 5.89 3.19 16.07
N ALA A 73 4.74 3.89 15.91
CA ALA A 73 3.43 3.37 16.31
C ALA A 73 2.97 2.29 15.33
N MET A 74 3.16 2.51 14.02
CA MET A 74 2.91 1.51 12.98
C MET A 74 3.80 0.27 13.18
N LEU A 75 5.10 0.48 13.42
CA LEU A 75 6.05 -0.60 13.66
C LEU A 75 5.69 -1.42 14.91
N THR A 76 5.15 -0.78 15.95
CA THR A 76 4.68 -1.47 17.16
C THR A 76 3.49 -2.38 16.84
N GLU A 77 2.52 -1.91 16.06
CA GLU A 77 1.37 -2.73 15.63
C GLU A 77 1.81 -3.89 14.73
N LEU A 78 2.77 -3.68 13.81
CA LEU A 78 3.34 -4.74 13.00
C LEU A 78 3.96 -5.84 13.86
N ARG A 79 4.83 -5.46 14.80
CA ARG A 79 5.48 -6.42 15.72
C ARG A 79 4.49 -7.17 16.59
N ARG A 80 3.42 -6.52 17.00
CA ARG A 80 2.33 -7.15 17.76
C ARG A 80 1.57 -8.19 16.92
N ALA A 81 1.28 -7.85 15.66
CA ALA A 81 0.53 -8.71 14.75
C ALA A 81 1.38 -9.88 14.20
N LEU A 82 2.67 -9.66 13.98
CA LEU A 82 3.59 -10.59 13.31
C LEU A 82 4.90 -10.74 14.10
N PRO A 83 4.88 -11.32 15.31
CA PRO A 83 6.04 -11.35 16.21
C PRO A 83 7.23 -12.16 15.68
N GLY A 84 7.03 -13.00 14.66
CA GLY A 84 8.09 -13.78 14.02
C GLY A 84 8.80 -13.08 12.86
N VAL A 85 8.38 -11.85 12.49
CA VAL A 85 8.98 -11.10 11.39
C VAL A 85 10.10 -10.20 11.89
N ASP A 86 11.20 -10.15 11.15
CA ASP A 86 12.29 -9.17 11.36
C ASP A 86 11.80 -7.77 10.96
N ALA A 87 11.26 -7.02 11.94
CA ALA A 87 10.68 -5.70 11.74
C ALA A 87 11.61 -4.61 12.31
N ARG A 88 12.14 -3.76 11.40
CA ARG A 88 13.18 -2.77 11.69
C ARG A 88 12.68 -1.33 11.51
N PRO A 89 13.12 -0.39 12.37
CA PRO A 89 12.93 1.02 12.10
C PRO A 89 13.84 1.46 10.94
N GLY A 90 13.32 2.28 10.03
CA GLY A 90 14.06 2.80 8.88
C GLY A 90 13.13 3.41 7.84
N SER A 91 13.71 4.07 6.85
CA SER A 91 12.97 4.67 5.74
C SER A 91 13.48 4.14 4.40
N ALA A 92 12.76 4.46 3.33
CA ALA A 92 13.16 4.10 1.98
C ALA A 92 14.44 4.82 1.53
N GLU A 93 14.72 5.98 2.11
CA GLU A 93 15.90 6.81 1.86
C GLU A 93 17.15 6.35 2.64
N ALA A 94 16.96 5.47 3.66
CA ALA A 94 18.04 4.90 4.48
C ALA A 94 17.63 3.49 4.93
N ILE A 95 17.75 2.52 4.04
CA ILE A 95 17.33 1.14 4.29
C ILE A 95 18.36 0.42 5.16
N PRO A 96 17.97 -0.08 6.38
CA PRO A 96 18.89 -0.68 7.35
C PRO A 96 19.23 -2.15 6.99
N LEU A 97 19.59 -2.38 5.72
CA LEU A 97 19.98 -3.69 5.21
C LEU A 97 21.30 -3.60 4.43
N PRO A 98 22.09 -4.70 4.41
CA PRO A 98 23.32 -4.79 3.60
C PRO A 98 23.03 -4.71 2.10
N ASP A 99 24.07 -4.41 1.32
CA ASP A 99 24.03 -4.47 -0.14
C ASP A 99 23.68 -5.87 -0.62
N ALA A 100 22.90 -5.97 -1.70
CA ALA A 100 22.54 -7.21 -2.35
C ALA A 100 22.02 -8.30 -1.38
N SER A 101 21.24 -7.92 -0.37
CA SER A 101 20.75 -8.81 0.68
C SER A 101 19.36 -9.39 0.40
N VAL A 102 18.56 -8.77 -0.48
CA VAL A 102 17.20 -9.22 -0.78
C VAL A 102 16.99 -9.54 -2.26
N ASP A 103 16.03 -10.40 -2.54
CA ASP A 103 15.67 -10.85 -3.88
C ASP A 103 14.51 -10.03 -4.46
N ALA A 104 13.69 -9.43 -3.58
CA ALA A 104 12.62 -8.52 -3.95
C ALA A 104 12.44 -7.39 -2.93
N VAL A 105 12.00 -6.22 -3.40
CA VAL A 105 11.51 -5.11 -2.57
C VAL A 105 10.08 -4.84 -2.97
N LEU A 106 9.14 -5.00 -2.04
CA LEU A 106 7.74 -4.69 -2.24
C LEU A 106 7.34 -3.49 -1.37
N ALA A 107 6.42 -2.67 -1.87
CA ALA A 107 5.88 -1.54 -1.12
C ALA A 107 4.36 -1.46 -1.33
N GLY A 108 3.61 -1.65 -0.25
CA GLY A 108 2.16 -1.65 -0.26
C GLY A 108 1.58 -0.28 0.10
N ASN A 109 0.92 0.43 -0.83
CA ASN A 109 0.40 1.79 -0.63
C ASN A 109 1.46 2.78 -0.07
N ALA A 110 2.74 2.57 -0.33
CA ALA A 110 3.84 3.32 0.28
C ALA A 110 4.70 4.11 -0.71
N LEU A 111 4.95 3.60 -1.91
CA LEU A 111 5.90 4.18 -2.87
C LEU A 111 5.70 5.66 -3.18
N HIS A 112 4.46 6.15 -3.16
CA HIS A 112 4.16 7.56 -3.42
C HIS A 112 4.59 8.50 -2.28
N TRP A 113 5.03 7.94 -1.15
CA TRP A 113 5.60 8.69 -0.02
C TRP A 113 7.13 8.84 -0.12
N PHE A 114 7.81 7.99 -0.90
CA PHE A 114 9.26 7.96 -0.99
C PHE A 114 9.80 9.13 -1.80
N ASP A 115 10.96 9.65 -1.40
CA ASP A 115 11.79 10.48 -2.25
C ASP A 115 12.59 9.57 -3.20
N MET A 116 12.06 9.34 -4.39
CA MET A 116 12.64 8.38 -5.32
C MET A 116 14.04 8.75 -5.82
N ALA A 117 14.43 10.04 -5.74
CA ALA A 117 15.78 10.46 -6.05
C ALA A 117 16.81 9.87 -5.06
N VAL A 118 16.41 9.66 -3.80
CA VAL A 118 17.23 9.07 -2.74
C VAL A 118 16.89 7.59 -2.53
N ALA A 119 15.61 7.25 -2.46
CA ALA A 119 15.14 5.89 -2.22
C ALA A 119 15.47 4.93 -3.37
N GLY A 120 15.46 5.40 -4.62
CA GLY A 120 15.77 4.56 -5.78
C GLY A 120 17.18 3.93 -5.73
N PRO A 121 18.25 4.72 -5.50
CA PRO A 121 19.59 4.19 -5.23
C PRO A 121 19.66 3.21 -4.06
N GLU A 122 18.99 3.48 -2.93
CA GLU A 122 18.96 2.59 -1.76
C GLU A 122 18.25 1.26 -2.06
N ILE A 123 17.08 1.32 -2.73
CA ILE A 123 16.38 0.13 -3.20
C ILE A 123 17.29 -0.71 -4.13
N ALA A 124 17.96 -0.05 -5.09
CA ALA A 124 18.90 -0.73 -5.96
C ALA A 124 20.11 -1.29 -5.20
N ARG A 125 20.58 -0.65 -4.14
CA ARG A 125 21.69 -1.13 -3.31
C ARG A 125 21.36 -2.44 -2.61
N VAL A 126 20.21 -2.52 -1.95
CA VAL A 126 19.84 -3.70 -1.16
C VAL A 126 19.36 -4.88 -2.01
N LEU A 127 18.83 -4.62 -3.21
CA LEU A 127 18.44 -5.66 -4.16
C LEU A 127 19.67 -6.37 -4.74
N ARG A 128 19.57 -7.67 -4.93
CA ARG A 128 20.50 -8.44 -5.78
C ARG A 128 20.36 -8.07 -7.25
N PRO A 129 21.41 -8.25 -8.06
CA PRO A 129 21.28 -8.20 -9.50
C PRO A 129 20.13 -9.12 -9.97
N GLY A 130 19.32 -8.67 -10.92
CA GLY A 130 18.13 -9.39 -11.37
C GLY A 130 16.95 -9.41 -10.38
N GLY A 131 17.09 -8.81 -9.20
CA GLY A 131 16.01 -8.68 -8.22
C GLY A 131 14.87 -7.76 -8.68
N VAL A 132 13.74 -7.83 -8.01
CA VAL A 132 12.48 -7.16 -8.40
C VAL A 132 12.09 -6.07 -7.41
N VAL A 133 11.59 -4.95 -7.93
CA VAL A 133 10.83 -3.95 -7.14
C VAL A 133 9.38 -4.00 -7.58
N ALA A 134 8.45 -4.03 -6.63
CA ALA A 134 7.03 -3.93 -6.93
C ALA A 134 6.31 -2.97 -5.98
N GLY A 135 5.49 -2.10 -6.56
CA GLY A 135 4.49 -1.31 -5.85
C GLY A 135 3.12 -1.96 -5.96
N LEU A 136 2.41 -2.04 -4.84
CA LEU A 136 1.06 -2.58 -4.77
C LEU A 136 0.10 -1.52 -4.21
N TRP A 137 -1.08 -1.38 -4.83
CA TRP A 137 -2.11 -0.45 -4.38
C TRP A 137 -3.47 -1.13 -4.30
N ASN A 138 -4.09 -1.04 -3.12
CA ASN A 138 -5.47 -1.44 -2.93
C ASN A 138 -6.40 -0.27 -3.19
N VAL A 139 -7.32 -0.46 -4.12
CA VAL A 139 -8.38 0.48 -4.47
C VAL A 139 -9.72 -0.23 -4.50
N VAL A 140 -10.80 0.51 -4.34
CA VAL A 140 -12.15 -0.02 -4.58
C VAL A 140 -12.37 -0.19 -6.09
N ASP A 141 -13.18 -1.17 -6.49
CA ASP A 141 -13.50 -1.41 -7.90
C ASP A 141 -14.70 -0.55 -8.31
N ASP A 142 -14.44 0.64 -8.81
CA ASP A 142 -15.43 1.62 -9.27
C ASP A 142 -16.20 1.21 -10.54
N ARG A 143 -15.85 0.08 -11.16
CA ARG A 143 -16.62 -0.52 -12.25
C ARG A 143 -17.94 -1.11 -11.74
N VAL A 144 -18.04 -1.37 -10.44
CA VAL A 144 -19.28 -1.81 -9.79
C VAL A 144 -20.14 -0.59 -9.42
N GLY A 145 -21.38 -0.57 -9.90
CA GLY A 145 -22.25 0.63 -9.88
C GLY A 145 -22.42 1.30 -8.51
N TRP A 146 -22.64 0.51 -7.44
CA TRP A 146 -22.79 1.08 -6.09
C TRP A 146 -21.44 1.61 -5.55
N VAL A 147 -20.32 1.00 -5.94
CA VAL A 147 -18.97 1.49 -5.55
C VAL A 147 -18.68 2.84 -6.22
N ALA A 148 -19.03 3.00 -7.51
CA ALA A 148 -18.96 4.29 -8.19
C ALA A 148 -19.89 5.34 -7.54
N GLY A 149 -21.05 4.92 -7.02
CA GLY A 149 -21.94 5.75 -6.21
C GLY A 149 -21.27 6.21 -4.91
N LEU A 150 -20.62 5.31 -4.20
CA LEU A 150 -19.88 5.59 -2.98
C LEU A 150 -18.75 6.60 -3.21
N GLU A 151 -18.01 6.47 -4.31
CA GLU A 151 -16.95 7.42 -4.69
C GLU A 151 -17.51 8.83 -4.91
N ARG A 152 -18.64 8.96 -5.64
CA ARG A 152 -19.31 10.24 -5.87
C ARG A 152 -19.75 10.93 -4.57
N ILE A 153 -20.25 10.16 -3.60
CA ILE A 153 -20.72 10.68 -2.31
C ILE A 153 -19.57 11.06 -1.39
N GLY A 154 -18.52 10.21 -1.32
CA GLY A 154 -17.36 10.40 -0.45
C GLY A 154 -16.34 11.40 -0.98
N GLY A 155 -16.27 11.53 -2.30
CA GLY A 155 -15.24 12.33 -2.98
C GLY A 155 -13.85 11.67 -2.96
N THR A 156 -12.93 12.26 -3.72
CA THR A 156 -11.57 11.71 -3.93
C THR A 156 -10.74 11.59 -2.65
N ALA A 157 -10.97 12.45 -1.66
CA ALA A 157 -10.27 12.39 -0.37
C ALA A 157 -10.65 11.14 0.45
N ALA A 158 -11.92 10.72 0.36
CA ALA A 158 -12.45 9.58 1.09
C ALA A 158 -12.24 8.25 0.34
N ILE A 159 -12.41 8.21 -0.97
CA ILE A 159 -12.35 6.97 -1.75
C ILE A 159 -11.09 6.90 -2.61
N GLY A 160 -10.58 7.99 -3.12
CA GLY A 160 -9.41 8.06 -4.00
C GLY A 160 -9.70 7.53 -5.42
N PRO A 161 -8.98 8.00 -6.42
CA PRO A 161 -9.15 7.54 -7.79
C PRO A 161 -8.59 6.13 -7.96
N ARG A 162 -9.15 5.37 -8.91
CA ARG A 162 -8.64 4.05 -9.32
C ARG A 162 -7.29 4.13 -10.03
N ASP A 163 -6.97 5.25 -10.68
CA ASP A 163 -5.70 5.42 -11.37
C ASP A 163 -4.53 5.57 -10.39
N THR A 164 -4.04 4.44 -9.94
CA THR A 164 -2.90 4.31 -9.04
C THR A 164 -1.55 4.26 -9.77
N PHE A 165 -1.57 4.11 -11.11
CA PHE A 165 -0.34 3.90 -11.89
C PHE A 165 0.29 5.19 -12.44
N SER A 166 -0.46 6.28 -12.60
CA SER A 166 0.06 7.53 -13.20
C SER A 166 1.16 8.17 -12.35
N GLY A 167 0.99 8.24 -11.03
CA GLY A 167 2.02 8.76 -10.12
C GLY A 167 3.28 7.89 -10.05
N TRP A 168 3.13 6.61 -10.28
CA TRP A 168 4.21 5.65 -10.24
C TRP A 168 5.06 5.66 -11.52
N ARG A 169 4.45 5.86 -12.69
CA ARG A 169 5.19 6.01 -13.94
C ARG A 169 6.18 7.18 -13.90
N ALA A 170 5.80 8.29 -13.26
CA ALA A 170 6.69 9.41 -13.05
C ALA A 170 7.87 9.05 -12.13
N ALA A 171 7.60 8.32 -11.02
CA ALA A 171 8.63 7.88 -10.08
C ALA A 171 9.60 6.83 -10.70
N THR A 172 9.12 5.98 -11.62
CA THR A 172 9.99 4.98 -12.29
C THR A 172 10.81 5.56 -13.43
N ALA A 173 10.48 6.74 -13.95
CA ALA A 173 11.30 7.40 -14.97
C ALA A 173 12.74 7.65 -14.47
N ASP A 174 12.89 8.02 -13.21
CA ASP A 174 14.19 8.22 -12.56
C ASP A 174 14.95 6.90 -12.29
N LEU A 175 14.23 5.78 -12.27
CA LEU A 175 14.81 4.44 -12.09
C LEU A 175 15.26 3.80 -13.41
N ALA A 176 14.89 4.33 -14.56
CA ALA A 176 15.09 3.72 -15.89
C ALA A 176 16.56 3.35 -16.21
N THR A 177 17.54 4.00 -15.59
CA THR A 177 18.96 3.69 -15.76
C THR A 177 19.43 2.44 -15.00
N ARG A 178 18.64 1.97 -14.01
CA ARG A 178 18.98 0.86 -13.12
C ARG A 178 17.99 -0.30 -13.20
N PHE A 179 16.81 -0.04 -13.76
CA PHE A 179 15.71 -1.00 -13.82
C PHE A 179 15.19 -1.12 -15.25
N GLY A 180 14.65 -2.28 -15.58
CA GLY A 180 14.03 -2.58 -16.86
C GLY A 180 12.69 -1.89 -17.08
N ALA A 181 12.04 -2.22 -18.18
CA ALA A 181 10.70 -1.73 -18.49
C ALA A 181 9.69 -2.15 -17.41
N PRO A 182 8.75 -1.27 -17.02
CA PRO A 182 7.73 -1.61 -16.04
C PRO A 182 6.68 -2.57 -16.64
N GLU A 183 6.30 -3.56 -15.84
CA GLU A 183 5.15 -4.43 -16.07
C GLU A 183 4.05 -4.08 -15.08
N GLN A 184 2.77 -4.15 -15.49
CA GLN A 184 1.64 -3.83 -14.63
C GLN A 184 0.51 -4.84 -14.79
N ALA A 185 -0.21 -5.12 -13.69
CA ALA A 185 -1.39 -5.98 -13.67
C ALA A 185 -2.37 -5.54 -12.57
N GLU A 186 -3.65 -5.87 -12.73
CA GLU A 186 -4.71 -5.65 -11.73
C GLU A 186 -5.32 -6.99 -11.33
N PHE A 187 -5.54 -7.16 -10.03
CA PHE A 187 -6.07 -8.40 -9.45
C PHE A 187 -7.33 -8.09 -8.65
N PRO A 188 -8.52 -8.52 -9.13
CA PRO A 188 -9.75 -8.34 -8.40
C PRO A 188 -9.77 -9.21 -7.13
N HIS A 189 -10.29 -8.64 -6.08
CA HIS A 189 -10.58 -9.35 -4.83
C HIS A 189 -11.75 -8.69 -4.10
N GLY A 190 -12.20 -9.30 -3.02
CA GLY A 190 -13.28 -8.76 -2.22
C GLY A 190 -12.94 -8.80 -0.74
N GLN A 191 -13.55 -7.91 0.01
CA GLN A 191 -13.47 -7.92 1.46
C GLN A 191 -14.84 -7.88 2.09
N VAL A 192 -15.08 -8.78 3.04
CA VAL A 192 -16.31 -8.75 3.85
C VAL A 192 -16.27 -7.50 4.73
N ARG A 193 -17.32 -6.69 4.64
CA ARG A 193 -17.51 -5.43 5.39
C ARG A 193 -18.94 -5.31 5.89
N THR A 194 -19.10 -4.54 6.94
CA THR A 194 -20.35 -3.88 7.29
C THR A 194 -20.26 -2.40 6.95
N ALA A 195 -21.38 -1.68 6.97
CA ALA A 195 -21.36 -0.23 6.78
C ALA A 195 -20.42 0.46 7.80
N ASP A 196 -20.43 0.02 9.06
CA ASP A 196 -19.59 0.59 10.13
C ASP A 196 -18.11 0.30 9.90
N THR A 197 -17.72 -0.92 9.55
CA THR A 197 -16.30 -1.26 9.29
C THR A 197 -15.78 -0.58 8.02
N LEU A 198 -16.61 -0.38 7.01
CA LEU A 198 -16.21 0.39 5.82
C LEU A 198 -16.03 1.88 6.14
N VAL A 199 -16.95 2.49 6.88
CA VAL A 199 -16.83 3.89 7.33
C VAL A 199 -15.59 4.07 8.21
N ALA A 200 -15.30 3.14 9.12
CA ALA A 200 -14.08 3.14 9.93
C ALA A 200 -12.82 3.04 9.05
N THR A 201 -12.82 2.17 8.02
CA THR A 201 -11.72 2.08 7.03
C THR A 201 -11.49 3.43 6.33
N ILE A 202 -12.57 4.08 5.86
CA ILE A 202 -12.51 5.37 5.15
C ILE A 202 -11.98 6.46 6.09
N ALA A 203 -12.38 6.46 7.37
CA ALA A 203 -11.89 7.40 8.37
C ALA A 203 -10.36 7.34 8.57
N THR A 204 -9.70 6.23 8.27
CA THR A 204 -8.22 6.08 8.33
C THR A 204 -7.48 6.61 7.09
N ARG A 205 -8.18 7.11 6.06
CA ARG A 205 -7.52 7.63 4.87
C ARG A 205 -6.89 8.99 5.14
N ALA A 206 -5.69 9.21 4.62
CA ALA A 206 -4.94 10.45 4.84
C ALA A 206 -5.75 11.71 4.49
N GLY A 207 -6.48 11.67 3.36
CA GLY A 207 -7.33 12.79 2.95
C GLY A 207 -8.47 13.09 3.95
N VAL A 208 -8.99 12.07 4.62
CA VAL A 208 -10.05 12.20 5.64
C VAL A 208 -9.47 12.62 7.00
N LEU A 209 -8.31 12.08 7.37
CA LEU A 209 -7.64 12.40 8.65
C LEU A 209 -7.29 13.89 8.77
N VAL A 210 -6.96 14.54 7.64
CA VAL A 210 -6.58 15.97 7.63
C VAL A 210 -7.77 16.92 7.46
N MET A 211 -9.00 16.40 7.27
CA MET A 211 -10.21 17.23 7.20
C MET A 211 -10.50 17.90 8.56
N PRO A 212 -11.04 19.14 8.55
CA PRO A 212 -11.67 19.72 9.73
C PRO A 212 -12.78 18.81 10.27
N GLU A 213 -12.94 18.73 11.61
CA GLU A 213 -13.89 17.81 12.25
C GLU A 213 -15.33 17.89 11.70
N PRO A 214 -15.94 19.09 11.50
CA PRO A 214 -17.29 19.16 10.98
C PRO A 214 -17.42 18.59 9.55
N GLU A 215 -16.42 18.82 8.70
CA GLU A 215 -16.39 18.33 7.32
C GLU A 215 -16.23 16.81 7.30
N ARG A 216 -15.31 16.29 8.14
CA ARG A 216 -15.08 14.86 8.32
C ARG A 216 -16.35 14.14 8.76
N ALA A 217 -16.99 14.64 9.83
CA ALA A 217 -18.24 14.07 10.35
C ALA A 217 -19.36 14.09 9.29
N ALA A 218 -19.53 15.20 8.56
CA ALA A 218 -20.51 15.31 7.48
C ALA A 218 -20.24 14.33 6.34
N THR A 219 -18.96 14.17 5.93
CA THR A 219 -18.57 13.23 4.87
C THR A 219 -18.84 11.79 5.27
N LEU A 220 -18.40 11.37 6.45
CA LEU A 220 -18.66 10.01 6.95
C LEU A 220 -20.15 9.76 7.18
N GLY A 221 -20.93 10.77 7.60
CA GLY A 221 -22.38 10.69 7.71
C GLY A 221 -23.08 10.47 6.37
N ARG A 222 -22.69 11.19 5.31
CA ARG A 222 -23.22 10.98 3.95
C ARG A 222 -22.92 9.58 3.42
N ILE A 223 -21.69 9.09 3.65
CA ILE A 223 -21.29 7.73 3.27
C ILE A 223 -22.15 6.69 4.00
N ARG A 224 -22.33 6.83 5.32
CA ARG A 224 -23.19 5.92 6.10
C ARG A 224 -24.64 5.91 5.59
N ALA A 225 -25.21 7.08 5.32
CA ALA A 225 -26.56 7.18 4.78
C ALA A 225 -26.68 6.53 3.39
N PHE A 226 -25.70 6.72 2.52
CA PHE A 226 -25.65 6.06 1.22
C PHE A 226 -25.62 4.53 1.34
N LEU A 227 -24.74 3.99 2.19
CA LEU A 227 -24.65 2.54 2.41
C LEU A 227 -25.95 1.95 2.97
N ALA A 228 -26.61 2.68 3.87
CA ALA A 228 -27.90 2.25 4.43
C ALA A 228 -29.04 2.22 3.40
N SER A 229 -28.96 3.06 2.35
CA SER A 229 -29.98 3.14 1.28
C SER A 229 -29.66 2.29 0.04
N THR A 230 -28.47 1.67 -0.02
CA THR A 230 -27.99 0.88 -1.14
C THR A 230 -28.35 -0.60 -0.93
N PRO A 231 -29.12 -1.26 -1.80
CA PRO A 231 -29.58 -2.64 -1.59
C PRO A 231 -28.46 -3.64 -1.29
N GLU A 232 -27.31 -3.49 -1.96
CA GLU A 232 -26.16 -4.39 -1.81
C GLU A 232 -25.48 -4.27 -0.44
N THR A 233 -25.71 -3.19 0.30
CA THR A 233 -25.01 -2.91 1.57
C THR A 233 -25.95 -2.73 2.76
N ALA A 234 -27.25 -2.57 2.55
CA ALA A 234 -28.23 -2.32 3.61
C ALA A 234 -28.50 -3.56 4.49
N GLY A 235 -28.18 -4.75 4.03
CA GLY A 235 -28.51 -6.03 4.69
C GLY A 235 -27.52 -6.48 5.77
N GLY A 236 -26.55 -5.66 6.16
CA GLY A 236 -25.55 -6.00 7.18
C GLY A 236 -24.16 -6.25 6.56
N GLU A 237 -23.70 -7.51 6.49
CA GLU A 237 -22.44 -7.84 5.84
C GLU A 237 -22.56 -7.86 4.32
N PHE A 238 -21.58 -7.32 3.65
CA PHE A 238 -21.46 -7.33 2.19
C PHE A 238 -19.99 -7.49 1.76
N VAL A 239 -19.78 -7.90 0.53
CA VAL A 239 -18.44 -7.94 -0.07
C VAL A 239 -18.16 -6.60 -0.74
N LEU A 240 -17.15 -5.87 -0.27
CA LEU A 240 -16.62 -4.68 -0.95
C LEU A 240 -15.74 -5.14 -2.11
N PRO A 241 -16.12 -4.85 -3.37
CA PRO A 241 -15.26 -5.15 -4.51
C PRO A 241 -14.02 -4.27 -4.52
N MET A 242 -12.86 -4.89 -4.67
CA MET A 242 -11.57 -4.23 -4.67
C MET A 242 -10.65 -4.74 -5.77
N LEU A 243 -9.64 -3.93 -6.08
CA LEU A 243 -8.53 -4.28 -6.95
C LEU A 243 -7.22 -4.06 -6.19
N THR A 244 -6.30 -5.02 -6.32
CA THR A 244 -4.88 -4.75 -6.06
C THR A 244 -4.20 -4.52 -7.40
N GLY A 245 -3.81 -3.27 -7.67
CA GLY A 245 -2.93 -2.93 -8.78
C GLY A 245 -1.49 -3.19 -8.40
N VAL A 246 -0.72 -3.76 -9.32
CA VAL A 246 0.71 -4.02 -9.15
C VAL A 246 1.47 -3.43 -10.32
N LEU A 247 2.55 -2.73 -10.02
CA LEU A 247 3.56 -2.37 -10.98
C LEU A 247 4.90 -2.91 -10.51
N ARG A 248 5.61 -3.68 -11.35
CA ARG A 248 6.91 -4.24 -11.04
C ARG A 248 7.96 -3.84 -12.08
N VAL A 249 9.21 -3.74 -11.63
CA VAL A 249 10.39 -3.54 -12.46
C VAL A 249 11.50 -4.46 -12.00
N LYS A 250 12.31 -4.99 -12.92
CA LYS A 250 13.51 -5.78 -12.62
C LYS A 250 14.73 -4.87 -12.54
N ARG A 251 15.58 -5.10 -11.53
CA ARG A 251 16.91 -4.52 -11.50
C ARG A 251 17.74 -5.10 -12.64
N LEU A 252 18.31 -4.21 -13.48
CA LEU A 252 19.22 -4.61 -14.54
C LEU A 252 20.54 -5.10 -13.93
N ASP A 253 21.07 -6.17 -14.47
CA ASP A 253 22.46 -6.55 -14.18
C ASP A 253 23.37 -5.42 -14.67
N LYS A 254 24.34 -5.01 -13.85
CA LYS A 254 25.39 -4.15 -14.38
C LYS A 254 26.04 -4.94 -15.50
N SER A 255 25.80 -4.55 -16.76
CA SER A 255 26.58 -5.05 -17.87
C SER A 255 28.05 -4.87 -17.50
N ALA A 256 28.81 -5.97 -17.50
CA ALA A 256 30.25 -5.89 -17.38
C ALA A 256 30.73 -5.02 -18.56
N THR A 257 31.11 -3.78 -18.26
CA THR A 257 31.80 -2.89 -19.16
C THR A 257 33.29 -3.12 -18.99
#